data_0ab90dd7b40f89196859699ec060f570
#
_entry.id   0ab90dd7b40f89196859699ec060f570
#
_cell.length_a   1.000
_cell.length_b   1.000
_cell.length_c   1.000
_cell.angle_alpha   90.00
_cell.angle_beta   90.00
_cell.angle_gamma   90.00
#
_symmetry.space_group_name_H-M   'P 1'
#
loop_
_entity.id
_entity.type
_entity.pdbx_description
1 polymer ?
#
loop_
_entity_poly.entity_id
_entity_poly.type
_entity_poly.pdbx_seq_one_letter_code
_entity_poly.pdbx_strand_id
1 'polypeptide(L)'
;KNTIQTAKAYEMADVIGKITYYLDAPRTTCYFKGSGNTNAYKYYVRYLRRTLDEYQTGDEVKFITAAREMLISYTDHDNLDTYYSDISFNFFFNRYFNAVITGAEAVEHSVWYRYLADVIFIARNAKAQAVHKFCYKILKKANEDHRLDTYEIKELIEFSKIPYEKTAKLFQKILVQELKALQEFDADLMISLMNTNAEKLWKAAKKYFRRTNGKFTPEYIADFL
;
A
#
# COMPACT_ATOMS: atom_id res chain seq x y z
N LYS A 1 -4.23 -24.62 15.57
CA LYS A 1 -4.19 -25.56 14.42
C LYS A 1 -5.50 -25.49 13.67
N ASN A 2 -6.63 -25.72 14.32
CA ASN A 2 -7.95 -25.73 13.70
C ASN A 2 -8.27 -24.42 12.94
N THR A 3 -8.00 -23.25 13.54
CA THR A 3 -8.29 -21.94 12.92
C THR A 3 -7.60 -21.75 11.56
N ILE A 4 -6.32 -22.12 11.43
CA ILE A 4 -5.60 -21.99 10.15
C ILE A 4 -6.14 -22.98 9.12
N GLN A 5 -6.41 -24.21 9.52
CA GLN A 5 -6.96 -25.23 8.65
C GLN A 5 -8.36 -24.86 8.19
N THR A 6 -9.19 -24.33 9.10
CA THR A 6 -10.53 -23.81 8.78
C THR A 6 -10.43 -22.64 7.79
N ALA A 7 -9.60 -21.65 8.06
CA ALA A 7 -9.43 -20.51 7.16
C ALA A 7 -8.98 -20.95 5.76
N LYS A 8 -8.07 -21.93 5.65
CA LYS A 8 -7.67 -22.49 4.36
C LYS A 8 -8.81 -23.24 3.67
N ALA A 9 -9.57 -24.07 4.42
CA ALA A 9 -10.67 -24.86 3.88
C ALA A 9 -11.83 -24.00 3.35
N TYR A 10 -12.09 -22.85 4.00
CA TYR A 10 -13.09 -21.86 3.58
C TYR A 10 -12.52 -20.74 2.71
N GLU A 11 -11.29 -20.88 2.22
CA GLU A 11 -10.63 -19.94 1.32
C GLU A 11 -10.52 -18.49 1.85
N MET A 12 -10.45 -18.31 3.16
CA MET A 12 -10.41 -17.01 3.85
C MET A 12 -8.98 -16.43 3.81
N ALA A 13 -8.57 -15.94 2.65
CA ALA A 13 -7.21 -15.44 2.42
C ALA A 13 -6.84 -14.25 3.32
N ASP A 14 -7.80 -13.37 3.61
CA ASP A 14 -7.62 -12.25 4.55
C ASP A 14 -7.30 -12.72 5.97
N VAL A 15 -7.98 -13.77 6.44
CA VAL A 15 -7.72 -14.39 7.74
C VAL A 15 -6.34 -15.04 7.77
N ILE A 16 -5.93 -15.71 6.69
CA ILE A 16 -4.58 -16.26 6.54
C ILE A 16 -3.53 -15.15 6.66
N GLY A 17 -3.75 -14.00 6.01
CA GLY A 17 -2.85 -12.84 6.11
C GLY A 17 -2.70 -12.32 7.54
N LYS A 18 -3.81 -12.12 8.25
CA LYS A 18 -3.81 -11.67 9.66
C LYS A 18 -3.11 -12.65 10.58
N ILE A 19 -3.34 -13.95 10.42
CA ILE A 19 -2.68 -14.98 11.21
C ILE A 19 -1.17 -15.00 10.89
N THR A 20 -0.80 -14.82 9.61
CA THR A 20 0.59 -14.78 9.18
C THR A 20 1.32 -13.62 9.84
N TYR A 21 0.76 -12.41 9.80
CA TYR A 21 1.31 -11.26 10.52
C TYR A 21 1.47 -11.55 12.01
N TYR A 22 0.43 -12.07 12.66
CA TYR A 22 0.46 -12.37 14.08
C TYR A 22 1.62 -13.30 14.47
N LEU A 23 1.90 -14.31 13.64
CA LEU A 23 3.03 -15.22 13.87
C LEU A 23 4.38 -14.62 13.48
N ASP A 24 4.42 -13.68 12.55
CA ASP A 24 5.64 -13.00 12.11
C ASP A 24 6.07 -11.89 13.08
N ALA A 25 5.13 -11.32 13.82
CA ALA A 25 5.38 -10.20 14.72
C ALA A 25 6.34 -10.62 15.87
N PRO A 26 7.31 -9.76 16.22
CA PRO A 26 8.35 -10.07 17.22
C PRO A 26 7.79 -10.53 18.57
N ARG A 27 6.69 -9.93 19.02
CA ARG A 27 6.03 -10.28 20.31
C ARG A 27 5.63 -11.74 20.37
N THR A 28 5.02 -12.26 19.30
CA THR A 28 4.56 -13.66 19.23
C THR A 28 5.74 -14.61 19.18
N THR A 29 6.77 -14.27 18.40
CA THR A 29 8.00 -15.08 18.33
C THR A 29 8.70 -15.17 19.68
N CYS A 30 8.80 -14.05 20.42
CA CYS A 30 9.36 -14.05 21.77
C CYS A 30 8.55 -14.93 22.74
N TYR A 31 7.22 -14.88 22.67
CA TYR A 31 6.34 -15.72 23.47
C TYR A 31 6.60 -17.21 23.22
N PHE A 32 6.64 -17.66 21.99
CA PHE A 32 6.91 -19.07 21.68
C PHE A 32 8.30 -19.52 22.09
N LYS A 33 9.31 -18.67 21.98
CA LYS A 33 10.67 -18.96 22.46
C LYS A 33 10.69 -19.08 23.97
N GLY A 34 10.07 -18.16 24.69
CA GLY A 34 10.03 -18.14 26.15
C GLY A 34 9.21 -19.29 26.78
N SER A 35 8.15 -19.74 26.09
CA SER A 35 7.27 -20.82 26.55
C SER A 35 7.76 -22.23 26.24
N GLY A 36 8.92 -22.40 25.58
CA GLY A 36 9.43 -23.70 25.14
C GLY A 36 8.66 -24.34 23.95
N ASN A 37 7.62 -23.66 23.41
CA ASN A 37 6.78 -24.16 22.32
C ASN A 37 7.34 -23.89 20.91
N THR A 38 8.66 -23.88 20.78
CA THR A 38 9.36 -23.61 19.51
C THR A 38 8.98 -24.59 18.39
N ASN A 39 8.67 -25.84 18.70
CA ASN A 39 8.26 -26.82 17.70
C ASN A 39 6.86 -26.53 17.14
N ALA A 40 5.92 -26.09 17.97
CA ALA A 40 4.59 -25.67 17.53
C ALA A 40 4.70 -24.43 16.63
N TYR A 41 5.49 -23.43 17.02
CA TYR A 41 5.75 -22.24 16.22
C TYR A 41 6.33 -22.61 14.84
N LYS A 42 7.40 -23.41 14.80
CA LYS A 42 8.01 -23.88 13.52
C LYS A 42 7.00 -24.61 12.64
N TYR A 43 6.10 -25.40 13.24
CA TYR A 43 5.03 -26.08 12.49
C TYR A 43 4.08 -25.07 11.83
N TYR A 44 3.60 -24.07 12.56
CA TYR A 44 2.68 -23.07 12.04
C TYR A 44 3.33 -22.21 10.94
N VAL A 45 4.56 -21.76 11.15
CA VAL A 45 5.33 -21.00 10.16
C VAL A 45 5.49 -21.81 8.85
N ARG A 46 5.84 -23.11 8.95
CA ARG A 46 5.97 -23.98 7.76
C ARG A 46 4.64 -24.16 7.05
N TYR A 47 3.56 -24.32 7.81
CA TYR A 47 2.23 -24.50 7.23
C TYR A 47 1.77 -23.25 6.47
N LEU A 48 1.89 -22.06 7.10
CA LEU A 48 1.52 -20.79 6.47
C LEU A 48 2.40 -20.47 5.27
N ARG A 49 3.71 -20.73 5.37
CA ARG A 49 4.61 -20.57 4.23
C ARG A 49 4.13 -21.39 3.03
N ARG A 50 3.85 -22.68 3.24
CA ARG A 50 3.34 -23.54 2.16
C ARG A 50 2.04 -22.98 1.60
N THR A 51 1.12 -22.53 2.44
CA THR A 51 -0.16 -21.96 1.99
C THR A 51 0.05 -20.69 1.14
N LEU A 52 0.94 -19.78 1.55
CA LEU A 52 1.24 -18.58 0.79
C LEU A 52 2.01 -18.89 -0.50
N ASP A 53 2.95 -19.84 -0.48
CA ASP A 53 3.66 -20.30 -1.68
C ASP A 53 2.66 -20.94 -2.68
N GLU A 54 1.68 -21.73 -2.21
CA GLU A 54 0.60 -22.28 -3.03
C GLU A 54 -0.29 -21.19 -3.62
N TYR A 55 -0.63 -20.16 -2.84
CA TYR A 55 -1.38 -19.00 -3.34
C TYR A 55 -0.57 -18.24 -4.39
N GLN A 56 0.69 -17.94 -4.12
CA GLN A 56 1.54 -17.18 -5.04
C GLN A 56 1.69 -17.85 -6.41
N THR A 57 1.70 -19.19 -6.46
CA THR A 57 1.90 -19.94 -7.70
C THR A 57 0.60 -20.37 -8.38
N GLY A 58 -0.51 -20.54 -7.63
CA GLY A 58 -1.77 -21.10 -8.12
C GLY A 58 -2.93 -20.13 -8.10
N ASP A 59 -2.94 -19.13 -7.21
CA ASP A 59 -4.04 -18.16 -7.08
C ASP A 59 -3.50 -16.81 -6.56
N GLU A 60 -2.97 -16.02 -7.47
CA GLU A 60 -2.37 -14.72 -7.14
C GLU A 60 -3.33 -13.78 -6.39
N VAL A 61 -4.64 -13.85 -6.66
CA VAL A 61 -5.63 -13.01 -5.99
C VAL A 61 -5.69 -13.34 -4.49
N LYS A 62 -5.66 -14.63 -4.14
CA LYS A 62 -5.59 -15.06 -2.73
C LYS A 62 -4.26 -14.66 -2.10
N PHE A 63 -3.15 -14.77 -2.84
CA PHE A 63 -1.86 -14.30 -2.35
C PHE A 63 -1.89 -12.81 -2.04
N ILE A 64 -2.34 -11.98 -2.99
CA ILE A 64 -2.44 -10.52 -2.82
C ILE A 64 -3.36 -10.16 -1.66
N THR A 65 -4.51 -10.83 -1.53
CA THR A 65 -5.46 -10.60 -0.42
C THR A 65 -4.81 -10.90 0.93
N ALA A 66 -4.17 -12.05 1.06
CA ALA A 66 -3.48 -12.43 2.32
C ALA A 66 -2.32 -11.48 2.63
N ALA A 67 -1.49 -11.20 1.64
CA ALA A 67 -0.33 -10.33 1.80
C ALA A 67 -0.72 -8.87 2.09
N ARG A 68 -1.82 -8.36 1.51
CA ARG A 68 -2.39 -7.05 1.83
C ARG A 68 -2.74 -6.93 3.31
N GLU A 69 -3.50 -7.88 3.84
CA GLU A 69 -3.89 -7.89 5.25
C GLU A 69 -2.67 -8.01 6.19
N MET A 70 -1.66 -8.75 5.77
CA MET A 70 -0.41 -8.85 6.50
C MET A 70 0.32 -7.49 6.50
N LEU A 71 0.49 -6.86 5.34
CA LEU A 71 1.25 -5.62 5.19
C LEU A 71 0.64 -4.44 5.96
N ILE A 72 -0.68 -4.25 5.92
CA ILE A 72 -1.34 -3.17 6.66
C ILE A 72 -1.34 -3.37 8.18
N SER A 73 -1.05 -4.59 8.63
CA SER A 73 -0.98 -4.92 10.06
C SER A 73 0.36 -4.60 10.71
N TYR A 74 1.46 -4.57 9.94
CA TYR A 74 2.77 -4.21 10.46
C TYR A 74 2.83 -2.76 10.94
N THR A 75 3.64 -2.53 11.98
CA THR A 75 3.93 -1.22 12.56
C THR A 75 5.44 -0.99 12.62
N ASP A 76 5.90 0.22 12.88
CA ASP A 76 7.33 0.53 13.04
C ASP A 76 7.94 -0.19 14.26
N HIS A 77 7.12 -0.61 15.23
CA HIS A 77 7.56 -1.43 16.36
C HIS A 77 7.95 -2.86 15.98
N ASP A 78 7.60 -3.32 14.79
CA ASP A 78 7.94 -4.66 14.30
C ASP A 78 9.38 -4.75 13.75
N ASN A 79 10.10 -3.61 13.67
CA ASN A 79 11.51 -3.51 13.26
C ASN A 79 11.82 -4.21 11.92
N LEU A 80 10.99 -3.97 10.91
CA LEU A 80 11.07 -4.61 9.59
C LEU A 80 12.36 -4.32 8.82
N ASP A 81 13.05 -3.24 9.16
CA ASP A 81 14.34 -2.86 8.54
C ASP A 81 15.53 -3.69 9.07
N THR A 82 15.33 -4.51 10.13
CA THR A 82 16.38 -5.35 10.71
C THR A 82 16.33 -6.74 10.12
N TYR A 83 17.38 -7.12 9.39
CA TYR A 83 17.56 -8.48 8.88
C TYR A 83 18.11 -9.37 10.00
N TYR A 84 17.31 -10.32 10.45
CA TYR A 84 17.79 -11.39 11.31
C TYR A 84 17.93 -12.66 10.47
N SER A 85 19.13 -13.23 10.43
CA SER A 85 19.47 -14.44 9.65
C SER A 85 18.81 -15.72 10.15
N ASP A 86 18.19 -15.70 11.33
CA ASP A 86 17.46 -16.82 11.90
C ASP A 86 15.94 -16.69 11.70
N ILE A 87 15.24 -17.84 11.65
CA ILE A 87 13.78 -18.02 11.51
C ILE A 87 13.06 -17.39 12.74
N SER A 88 13.29 -16.13 13.01
CA SER A 88 12.85 -15.61 14.29
C SER A 88 11.96 -14.38 14.21
N PHE A 89 12.22 -13.48 13.30
CA PHE A 89 11.45 -12.22 13.21
C PHE A 89 11.30 -11.82 11.76
N ASN A 90 10.11 -11.35 11.40
CA ASN A 90 9.83 -10.81 10.09
C ASN A 90 10.17 -11.77 8.92
N PHE A 91 10.05 -13.09 9.18
CA PHE A 91 10.38 -14.11 8.19
C PHE A 91 9.55 -13.95 6.91
N PHE A 92 8.25 -13.77 7.06
CA PHE A 92 7.34 -13.64 5.92
C PHE A 92 7.54 -12.30 5.21
N PHE A 93 7.74 -11.21 5.98
CA PHE A 93 8.05 -9.90 5.40
C PHE A 93 9.32 -9.96 4.54
N ASN A 94 10.39 -10.53 5.10
CA ASN A 94 11.65 -10.67 4.37
C ASN A 94 11.52 -11.57 3.13
N ARG A 95 10.77 -12.67 3.25
CA ARG A 95 10.61 -13.63 2.16
C ARG A 95 9.87 -13.05 0.95
N TYR A 96 8.76 -12.33 1.19
CA TYR A 96 7.84 -11.98 0.10
C TYR A 96 7.95 -10.52 -0.36
N PHE A 97 8.56 -9.63 0.42
CA PHE A 97 8.55 -8.20 0.13
C PHE A 97 9.95 -7.56 0.09
N ASN A 98 10.89 -8.08 0.85
CA ASN A 98 12.20 -7.44 0.99
C ASN A 98 13.02 -7.44 -0.31
N ALA A 99 12.86 -8.42 -1.18
CA ALA A 99 13.53 -8.47 -2.48
C ALA A 99 13.20 -7.24 -3.34
N VAL A 100 11.94 -6.81 -3.35
CA VAL A 100 11.51 -5.57 -4.02
C VAL A 100 12.09 -4.34 -3.33
N ILE A 101 12.09 -4.30 -1.99
CA ILE A 101 12.62 -3.16 -1.22
C ILE A 101 14.12 -2.98 -1.45
N THR A 102 14.88 -4.05 -1.46
CA THR A 102 16.35 -4.00 -1.64
C THR A 102 16.76 -3.85 -3.10
N GLY A 103 15.86 -4.14 -4.05
CA GLY A 103 16.14 -4.16 -5.48
C GLY A 103 16.79 -5.47 -5.95
N ALA A 104 16.75 -6.53 -5.13
CA ALA A 104 17.17 -7.87 -5.53
C ALA A 104 16.20 -8.50 -6.55
N GLU A 105 14.95 -8.04 -6.54
CA GLU A 105 13.94 -8.35 -7.57
C GLU A 105 13.54 -7.07 -8.28
N ALA A 106 13.50 -7.09 -9.61
CA ALA A 106 13.01 -5.99 -10.41
C ALA A 106 11.50 -5.82 -10.20
N VAL A 107 11.05 -4.59 -10.00
CA VAL A 107 9.65 -4.27 -9.65
C VAL A 107 8.68 -4.82 -10.69
N GLU A 108 9.03 -4.70 -11.97
CA GLU A 108 8.20 -5.14 -13.11
C GLU A 108 7.99 -6.65 -13.17
N HIS A 109 8.88 -7.44 -12.53
CA HIS A 109 8.75 -8.89 -12.42
C HIS A 109 7.92 -9.30 -11.20
N SER A 110 7.75 -8.41 -10.25
CA SER A 110 6.96 -8.67 -9.06
C SER A 110 5.48 -8.81 -9.39
N VAL A 111 4.80 -9.75 -8.74
CA VAL A 111 3.34 -9.89 -8.79
C VAL A 111 2.64 -8.57 -8.48
N TRP A 112 3.14 -7.78 -7.56
CA TRP A 112 2.59 -6.50 -7.11
C TRP A 112 2.48 -5.45 -8.22
N TYR A 113 3.33 -5.54 -9.24
CA TYR A 113 3.28 -4.63 -10.37
C TYR A 113 2.00 -4.79 -11.21
N ARG A 114 1.32 -5.94 -11.13
CA ARG A 114 0.03 -6.19 -11.77
C ARG A 114 -1.16 -5.70 -10.92
N TYR A 115 -0.98 -5.56 -9.61
CA TYR A 115 -2.04 -5.24 -8.63
C TYR A 115 -1.86 -3.86 -8.01
N LEU A 116 -1.75 -2.82 -8.86
CA LEU A 116 -1.47 -1.44 -8.42
C LEU A 116 -2.56 -0.88 -7.50
N ALA A 117 -3.82 -1.24 -7.71
CA ALA A 117 -4.93 -0.83 -6.83
C ALA A 117 -4.72 -1.33 -5.39
N ASP A 118 -4.26 -2.59 -5.22
CA ASP A 118 -3.94 -3.15 -3.91
C ASP A 118 -2.70 -2.47 -3.29
N VAL A 119 -1.70 -2.14 -4.10
CA VAL A 119 -0.52 -1.39 -3.64
C VAL A 119 -0.92 0.00 -3.14
N ILE A 120 -1.81 0.70 -3.83
CA ILE A 120 -2.34 2.00 -3.40
C ILE A 120 -3.16 1.83 -2.11
N PHE A 121 -4.01 0.81 -2.04
CA PHE A 121 -4.75 0.50 -0.81
C PHE A 121 -3.81 0.25 0.37
N ILE A 122 -2.76 -0.54 0.20
CA ILE A 122 -1.74 -0.78 1.22
C ILE A 122 -1.07 0.55 1.61
N ALA A 123 -0.65 1.36 0.64
CA ALA A 123 0.01 2.64 0.89
C ALA A 123 -0.87 3.63 1.70
N ARG A 124 -2.21 3.57 1.54
CA ARG A 124 -3.16 4.39 2.32
C ARG A 124 -3.34 3.91 3.75
N ASN A 125 -3.22 2.61 4.00
CA ASN A 125 -3.56 1.97 5.27
C ASN A 125 -2.34 1.47 6.06
N ALA A 126 -1.16 1.45 5.47
CA ALA A 126 0.07 1.00 6.12
C ALA A 126 0.44 1.90 7.30
N LYS A 127 1.02 1.27 8.33
CA LYS A 127 1.52 1.92 9.54
C LYS A 127 3.04 1.84 9.66
N ALA A 128 3.67 0.89 8.97
CA ALA A 128 5.11 0.69 9.02
C ALA A 128 5.82 1.41 7.87
N GLN A 129 6.91 2.11 8.18
CA GLN A 129 7.71 2.82 7.19
C GLN A 129 8.29 1.89 6.11
N ALA A 130 8.68 0.65 6.48
CA ALA A 130 9.19 -0.33 5.53
C ALA A 130 8.13 -0.71 4.48
N VAL A 131 6.85 -0.85 4.90
CA VAL A 131 5.73 -1.12 3.98
C VAL A 131 5.50 0.07 3.05
N HIS A 132 5.59 1.29 3.56
CA HIS A 132 5.51 2.49 2.71
C HIS A 132 6.65 2.56 1.69
N LYS A 133 7.89 2.19 2.07
CA LYS A 133 9.03 2.11 1.14
C LYS A 133 8.76 1.09 0.03
N PHE A 134 8.20 -0.07 0.39
CA PHE A 134 7.79 -1.12 -0.56
C PHE A 134 6.77 -0.57 -1.58
N CYS A 135 5.66 -0.01 -1.12
CA CYS A 135 4.64 0.58 -1.98
C CYS A 135 5.20 1.68 -2.88
N TYR A 136 6.02 2.58 -2.31
CA TYR A 136 6.62 3.68 -3.07
C TYR A 136 7.48 3.19 -4.24
N LYS A 137 8.28 2.14 -4.06
CA LYS A 137 9.11 1.59 -5.15
C LYS A 137 8.27 1.10 -6.31
N ILE A 138 7.19 0.38 -6.02
CA ILE A 138 6.28 -0.15 -7.04
C ILE A 138 5.57 0.99 -7.76
N LEU A 139 4.99 1.93 -7.00
CA LEU A 139 4.27 3.08 -7.58
C LEU A 139 5.18 4.01 -8.37
N LYS A 140 6.43 4.19 -7.92
CA LYS A 140 7.43 4.98 -8.67
C LYS A 140 7.70 4.35 -10.04
N LYS A 141 7.94 3.04 -10.09
CA LYS A 141 8.16 2.32 -11.36
C LYS A 141 6.91 2.35 -12.24
N ALA A 142 5.73 2.15 -11.65
CA ALA A 142 4.47 2.24 -12.39
C ALA A 142 4.24 3.64 -13.00
N ASN A 143 4.67 4.71 -12.31
CA ASN A 143 4.63 6.06 -12.87
C ASN A 143 5.65 6.26 -14.00
N GLU A 144 6.86 5.73 -13.87
CA GLU A 144 7.86 5.77 -14.95
C GLU A 144 7.39 5.06 -16.22
N ASP A 145 6.56 4.04 -16.08
CA ASP A 145 5.98 3.25 -17.17
C ASP A 145 4.58 3.73 -17.58
N HIS A 146 4.15 4.92 -17.14
CA HIS A 146 2.87 5.55 -17.46
C HIS A 146 1.61 4.74 -17.07
N ARG A 147 1.74 3.79 -16.14
CA ARG A 147 0.61 2.97 -15.70
C ARG A 147 -0.30 3.65 -14.69
N LEU A 148 0.12 4.77 -14.12
CA LEU A 148 -0.70 5.59 -13.22
C LEU A 148 -1.53 6.64 -13.97
N ASP A 149 -1.31 6.84 -15.27
CA ASP A 149 -2.02 7.82 -16.10
C ASP A 149 -3.49 7.40 -16.37
N THR A 150 -3.86 6.18 -15.99
CA THR A 150 -5.24 5.66 -16.12
C THR A 150 -6.17 6.09 -14.97
N TYR A 151 -5.62 6.64 -13.88
CA TYR A 151 -6.41 7.08 -12.75
C TYR A 151 -7.01 8.46 -12.98
N GLU A 152 -8.27 8.61 -12.55
CA GLU A 152 -8.97 9.90 -12.64
C GLU A 152 -8.36 10.94 -11.68
N ILE A 153 -8.51 12.22 -12.04
CA ILE A 153 -7.96 13.33 -11.23
C ILE A 153 -8.50 13.29 -9.79
N LYS A 154 -9.78 12.93 -9.59
CA LYS A 154 -10.37 12.80 -8.25
C LYS A 154 -9.69 11.72 -7.42
N GLU A 155 -9.34 10.61 -8.02
CA GLU A 155 -8.58 9.53 -7.37
C GLU A 155 -7.15 10.01 -7.02
N LEU A 156 -6.48 10.70 -7.96
CA LEU A 156 -5.14 11.25 -7.74
C LEU A 156 -5.11 12.25 -6.58
N ILE A 157 -6.18 13.03 -6.38
CA ILE A 157 -6.33 13.91 -5.21
C ILE A 157 -6.33 13.09 -3.93
N GLU A 158 -7.11 12.01 -3.87
CA GLU A 158 -7.13 11.14 -2.69
C GLU A 158 -5.78 10.44 -2.46
N PHE A 159 -5.10 10.01 -3.52
CA PHE A 159 -3.77 9.40 -3.40
C PHE A 159 -2.70 10.40 -2.97
N SER A 160 -2.86 11.68 -3.28
CA SER A 160 -1.97 12.75 -2.82
C SER A 160 -2.00 12.96 -1.30
N LYS A 161 -3.02 12.41 -0.59
CA LYS A 161 -3.19 12.46 0.87
C LYS A 161 -2.56 11.26 1.60
N ILE A 162 -1.94 10.32 0.88
CA ILE A 162 -1.25 9.16 1.49
C ILE A 162 -0.23 9.64 2.54
N PRO A 163 -0.19 9.00 3.74
CA PRO A 163 0.65 9.49 4.84
C PRO A 163 2.15 9.54 4.53
N TYR A 164 2.64 8.66 3.67
CA TYR A 164 4.05 8.60 3.33
C TYR A 164 4.44 9.70 2.33
N GLU A 165 5.25 10.65 2.78
CA GLU A 165 5.59 11.86 2.06
C GLU A 165 6.08 11.64 0.62
N LYS A 166 6.92 10.61 0.40
CA LYS A 166 7.46 10.32 -0.95
C LYS A 166 6.36 9.88 -1.91
N THR A 167 5.42 9.06 -1.44
CA THR A 167 4.26 8.62 -2.24
C THR A 167 3.29 9.78 -2.49
N ALA A 168 2.99 10.58 -1.46
CA ALA A 168 2.17 11.77 -1.61
C ALA A 168 2.76 12.73 -2.65
N LYS A 169 4.08 13.02 -2.58
CA LYS A 169 4.78 13.87 -3.56
C LYS A 169 4.76 13.31 -4.98
N LEU A 170 4.79 11.99 -5.13
CA LEU A 170 4.66 11.33 -6.43
C LEU A 170 3.30 11.66 -7.05
N PHE A 171 2.21 11.41 -6.34
CA PHE A 171 0.85 11.70 -6.83
C PHE A 171 0.58 13.19 -6.99
N GLN A 172 1.11 14.04 -6.13
CA GLN A 172 1.04 15.50 -6.32
C GLN A 172 1.72 15.95 -7.62
N LYS A 173 2.84 15.32 -8.01
CA LYS A 173 3.53 15.63 -9.26
C LYS A 173 2.68 15.23 -10.48
N ILE A 174 2.10 14.04 -10.47
CA ILE A 174 1.18 13.55 -11.51
C ILE A 174 -0.01 14.52 -11.62
N LEU A 175 -0.67 14.80 -10.50
CA LEU A 175 -1.83 15.69 -10.45
C LEU A 175 -1.53 17.08 -11.00
N VAL A 176 -0.35 17.66 -10.70
CA VAL A 176 0.06 18.95 -11.29
C VAL A 176 0.23 18.88 -12.80
N GLN A 177 0.64 17.74 -13.34
CA GLN A 177 0.74 17.54 -14.80
C GLN A 177 -0.64 17.46 -15.43
N GLU A 178 -1.55 16.66 -14.86
CA GLU A 178 -2.94 16.53 -15.31
C GLU A 178 -3.68 17.87 -15.28
N LEU A 179 -3.54 18.63 -14.19
CA LEU A 179 -4.15 19.95 -14.09
C LEU A 179 -3.69 20.92 -15.19
N LYS A 180 -2.49 20.76 -15.74
CA LYS A 180 -2.01 21.59 -16.85
C LYS A 180 -2.70 21.24 -18.19
N ALA A 181 -3.12 20.01 -18.36
CA ALA A 181 -3.76 19.53 -19.57
C ALA A 181 -5.25 19.96 -19.66
N LEU A 182 -5.92 20.19 -18.53
CA LEU A 182 -7.32 20.59 -18.49
C LEU A 182 -7.52 21.95 -19.14
N GLN A 183 -8.53 22.07 -20.00
CA GLN A 183 -8.89 23.31 -20.69
C GLN A 183 -10.12 24.00 -20.07
N GLU A 184 -11.01 23.23 -19.45
CA GLU A 184 -12.26 23.70 -18.87
C GLU A 184 -12.17 23.80 -17.36
N PHE A 185 -12.94 24.73 -16.77
CA PHE A 185 -13.02 24.89 -15.32
C PHE A 185 -14.06 23.92 -14.76
N ASP A 186 -13.63 23.16 -13.77
CA ASP A 186 -14.47 22.30 -12.92
C ASP A 186 -14.42 22.82 -11.48
N ALA A 187 -15.58 23.28 -10.98
CA ALA A 187 -15.69 23.88 -9.67
C ALA A 187 -15.51 22.83 -8.54
N ASP A 188 -16.05 21.61 -8.69
CA ASP A 188 -15.90 20.52 -7.73
C ASP A 188 -14.44 20.10 -7.60
N LEU A 189 -13.75 20.02 -8.74
CA LEU A 189 -12.32 19.74 -8.76
C LEU A 189 -11.54 20.83 -8.03
N MET A 190 -11.86 22.10 -8.28
CA MET A 190 -11.19 23.23 -7.63
C MET A 190 -11.35 23.17 -6.10
N ILE A 191 -12.57 22.89 -5.62
CA ILE A 191 -12.88 22.73 -4.20
C ILE A 191 -12.09 21.55 -3.60
N SER A 192 -12.09 20.41 -4.27
CA SER A 192 -11.34 19.23 -3.84
C SER A 192 -9.84 19.53 -3.71
N LEU A 193 -9.28 20.32 -4.62
CA LEU A 193 -7.89 20.78 -4.58
C LEU A 193 -7.63 21.76 -3.43
N MET A 194 -8.57 22.66 -3.14
CA MET A 194 -8.48 23.61 -2.03
C MET A 194 -8.47 22.90 -0.67
N ASN A 195 -9.16 21.78 -0.56
CA ASN A 195 -9.21 20.95 0.64
C ASN A 195 -7.96 20.08 0.85
N THR A 196 -6.94 20.21 -0.01
CA THR A 196 -5.67 19.54 0.20
C THR A 196 -4.72 20.42 1.01
N ASN A 197 -3.96 19.84 1.94
CA ASN A 197 -2.97 20.57 2.75
C ASN A 197 -1.61 20.74 2.03
N ALA A 198 -1.57 20.57 0.71
CA ALA A 198 -0.32 20.57 -0.05
C ALA A 198 -0.08 21.92 -0.77
N GLU A 199 0.90 22.70 -0.34
CA GLU A 199 1.24 24.01 -0.92
C GLU A 199 1.45 23.98 -2.44
N LYS A 200 2.08 22.89 -2.95
CA LYS A 200 2.29 22.71 -4.40
C LYS A 200 0.98 22.58 -5.16
N LEU A 201 0.02 21.85 -4.62
CA LEU A 201 -1.31 21.69 -5.22
C LEU A 201 -2.07 23.02 -5.18
N TRP A 202 -1.96 23.78 -4.11
CA TRP A 202 -2.53 25.11 -4.02
C TRP A 202 -2.01 26.07 -5.12
N LYS A 203 -0.70 26.05 -5.35
CA LYS A 203 -0.09 26.84 -6.43
C LYS A 203 -0.57 26.38 -7.82
N ALA A 204 -0.72 25.09 -8.01
CA ALA A 204 -1.24 24.51 -9.27
C ALA A 204 -2.71 24.83 -9.46
N ALA A 205 -3.53 24.71 -8.43
CA ALA A 205 -4.96 25.04 -8.43
C ALA A 205 -5.20 26.52 -8.79
N LYS A 206 -4.43 27.46 -8.21
CA LYS A 206 -4.50 28.88 -8.57
C LYS A 206 -4.15 29.15 -10.05
N LYS A 207 -3.16 28.42 -10.60
CA LYS A 207 -2.80 28.54 -12.03
C LYS A 207 -3.90 27.98 -12.92
N TYR A 208 -4.46 26.82 -12.54
CA TYR A 208 -5.58 26.19 -13.24
C TYR A 208 -6.78 27.14 -13.27
N PHE A 209 -7.21 27.66 -12.12
CA PHE A 209 -8.32 28.61 -12.00
C PHE A 209 -8.15 29.83 -12.93
N ARG A 210 -6.97 30.46 -12.90
CA ARG A 210 -6.69 31.62 -13.77
C ARG A 210 -6.69 31.28 -15.24
N ARG A 211 -6.12 30.15 -15.61
CA ARG A 211 -6.00 29.75 -17.02
C ARG A 211 -7.36 29.43 -17.64
N THR A 212 -8.24 28.78 -16.88
CA THR A 212 -9.57 28.37 -17.33
C THR A 212 -10.62 29.47 -17.15
N ASN A 213 -10.21 30.69 -16.75
CA ASN A 213 -11.14 31.79 -16.40
C ASN A 213 -12.21 31.35 -15.42
N GLY A 214 -11.81 30.56 -14.41
CA GLY A 214 -12.71 29.94 -13.44
C GLY A 214 -13.63 30.96 -12.77
N LYS A 215 -14.91 30.61 -12.70
CA LYS A 215 -15.92 31.36 -11.98
C LYS A 215 -16.74 30.40 -11.15
N PHE A 216 -16.97 30.77 -9.88
CA PHE A 216 -17.97 30.10 -9.08
C PHE A 216 -19.31 30.77 -9.31
N THR A 217 -20.36 29.97 -9.55
CA THR A 217 -21.70 30.51 -9.63
C THR A 217 -22.20 30.94 -8.23
N PRO A 218 -23.18 31.87 -8.14
CA PRO A 218 -23.74 32.25 -6.84
C PRO A 218 -24.33 31.07 -6.06
N GLU A 219 -24.92 30.09 -6.74
CA GLU A 219 -25.43 28.85 -6.16
C GLU A 219 -24.29 28.06 -5.50
N TYR A 220 -23.15 27.95 -6.17
CA TYR A 220 -21.97 27.27 -5.64
C TYR A 220 -21.41 27.95 -4.37
N ILE A 221 -21.50 29.28 -4.31
CA ILE A 221 -21.07 30.05 -3.13
C ILE A 221 -22.05 29.86 -1.97
N ALA A 222 -23.35 29.79 -2.28
CA ALA A 222 -24.40 29.58 -1.28
C ALA A 222 -24.32 28.20 -0.58
N ASP A 223 -23.92 27.17 -1.31
CA ASP A 223 -23.74 25.81 -0.74
C ASP A 223 -22.50 25.69 0.14
N PHE A 224 -21.63 26.72 0.15
CA PHE A 224 -20.38 26.74 0.92
C PHE A 224 -20.45 27.58 2.20
N LEU A 225 -21.48 28.42 2.34
CA LEU A 225 -21.70 29.29 3.50
C LEU A 225 -22.71 28.68 4.47
#